data_6b3915356b7d250381814cd9af704786
#
_entry.id   6b3915356b7d250381814cd9af704786
#
_cell.length_a   1.000
_cell.length_b   1.000
_cell.length_c   1.000
_cell.angle_alpha   90.00
_cell.angle_beta   90.00
_cell.angle_gamma   90.00
#
_symmetry.space_group_name_H-M   'P 1'
#
loop_
_entity.id
_entity.type
_entity.pdbx_description
1 polymer ?
#
loop_
_entity_poly.entity_id
_entity_poly.type
_entity_poly.pdbx_seq_one_letter_code
_entity_poly.pdbx_strand_id
1 'polypeptide(L)'
;MARIVSLGSALQDIYIVDHDDLVPTTIGDTAIFGKVLVGSKVDIDRISYEVGGGGVNSAITFARNGHEAVFMGNISRDPAGTAIVKALDREGIDTSYVNFLERKTTGTSIVLLDSKSGERTILTCRGASEQFGNFSEKDLDLISPDWLYVTTLRGDMDTLKRFFKYAHNKGIKIMFNPGVRELENPREVLRLLEYVDVLNVNKSEAAKLVPGAMLIEFLYHLAGYVNTIIITDGGMGGIAGNGPEIYQFGIYEDVKMKDATGAGDAFGSGFLAKFAAGRSFRSSLVFASANATSVITKLGANSGILTGHEDLHPRPMQKL
;
A
#
# COMPACT_ATOMS: atom_id res chain seq x y z
N MET A 1 12.21 -15.39 -9.67
CA MET A 1 11.33 -14.49 -10.42
C MET A 1 9.93 -15.08 -10.30
N ALA A 2 8.93 -14.28 -10.00
CA ALA A 2 7.53 -14.69 -9.91
C ALA A 2 6.68 -13.75 -10.75
N ARG A 3 5.51 -14.19 -11.21
CA ARG A 3 4.50 -13.34 -11.83
C ARG A 3 3.51 -12.91 -10.76
N ILE A 4 3.39 -11.59 -10.54
CA ILE A 4 2.59 -11.03 -9.44
C ILE A 4 1.55 -10.08 -10.01
N VAL A 5 0.27 -10.36 -9.74
CA VAL A 5 -0.83 -9.43 -10.02
C VAL A 5 -0.98 -8.49 -8.83
N SER A 6 -0.92 -7.20 -9.08
CA SER A 6 -1.28 -6.16 -8.12
C SER A 6 -2.68 -5.66 -8.40
N LEU A 7 -3.64 -6.00 -7.54
CA LEU A 7 -5.04 -5.58 -7.63
C LEU A 7 -5.32 -4.48 -6.60
N GLY A 8 -5.69 -3.29 -7.09
CA GLY A 8 -5.94 -2.18 -6.18
C GLY A 8 -6.13 -0.83 -6.87
N SER A 9 -6.11 0.23 -6.06
CA SER A 9 -6.33 1.59 -6.53
C SER A 9 -5.17 2.16 -7.34
N ALA A 10 -5.52 3.06 -8.27
CA ALA A 10 -4.62 3.93 -9.02
C ALA A 10 -5.07 5.38 -8.84
N LEU A 11 -4.16 6.25 -8.44
CA LEU A 11 -4.41 7.66 -8.15
C LEU A 11 -3.34 8.54 -8.80
N GLN A 12 -3.72 9.76 -9.15
CA GLN A 12 -2.76 10.84 -9.35
C GLN A 12 -2.72 11.70 -8.09
N ASP A 13 -1.54 11.87 -7.52
CA ASP A 13 -1.34 12.71 -6.35
C ASP A 13 -0.75 14.08 -6.80
N ILE A 14 -1.43 15.15 -6.41
CA ILE A 14 -1.03 16.53 -6.68
C ILE A 14 -0.51 17.12 -5.38
N TYR A 15 0.80 17.30 -5.29
CA TYR A 15 1.44 17.86 -4.11
C TYR A 15 1.50 19.38 -4.18
N ILE A 16 1.05 20.01 -3.12
CA ILE A 16 1.24 21.43 -2.82
C ILE A 16 2.14 21.46 -1.59
N VAL A 17 3.37 21.98 -1.77
CA VAL A 17 4.40 21.93 -0.74
C VAL A 17 4.67 23.34 -0.24
N ASP A 18 4.72 23.50 1.08
CA ASP A 18 5.14 24.73 1.78
C ASP A 18 4.41 26.00 1.32
N HIS A 19 3.09 26.01 1.50
CA HIS A 19 2.31 27.19 1.20
C HIS A 19 2.18 28.07 2.45
N ASP A 20 2.63 29.33 2.40
CA ASP A 20 2.64 30.27 3.51
C ASP A 20 1.21 30.58 4.05
N ASP A 21 0.19 30.52 3.19
CA ASP A 21 -1.22 30.72 3.58
C ASP A 21 -1.89 29.45 4.15
N LEU A 22 -1.21 28.29 4.06
CA LEU A 22 -1.60 27.05 4.76
C LEU A 22 -0.92 26.95 6.12
N VAL A 23 -0.80 28.10 6.81
CA VAL A 23 -0.12 28.16 8.09
C VAL A 23 -0.77 27.18 9.08
N PRO A 24 0.01 26.21 9.60
CA PRO A 24 -0.47 25.35 10.66
C PRO A 24 -0.87 26.19 11.86
N THR A 25 -2.15 26.18 12.21
CA THR A 25 -2.64 26.84 13.43
C THR A 25 -2.80 25.76 14.49
N THR A 26 -2.00 25.80 15.53
CA THR A 26 -2.12 24.89 16.67
C THR A 26 -3.35 25.29 17.48
N ILE A 27 -4.30 24.37 17.65
CA ILE A 27 -5.43 24.53 18.57
C ILE A 27 -5.29 23.44 19.64
N GLY A 28 -4.80 23.81 20.82
CA GLY A 28 -4.44 22.87 21.89
C GLY A 28 -3.13 22.12 21.62
N ASP A 29 -2.74 21.24 22.52
CA ASP A 29 -1.43 20.55 22.49
C ASP A 29 -1.33 19.41 21.46
N THR A 30 -2.39 19.09 20.71
CA THR A 30 -2.47 17.85 19.93
C THR A 30 -2.99 17.97 18.50
N ALA A 31 -3.46 19.13 18.04
CA ALA A 31 -4.00 19.27 16.68
C ALA A 31 -3.41 20.48 15.94
N ILE A 32 -2.91 20.23 14.72
CA ILE A 32 -2.43 21.25 13.79
C ILE A 32 -3.49 21.41 12.70
N PHE A 33 -3.99 22.63 12.50
CA PHE A 33 -4.99 22.94 11.47
C PHE A 33 -4.41 23.90 10.44
N GLY A 34 -4.53 23.56 9.16
CA GLY A 34 -4.34 24.51 8.06
C GLY A 34 -5.66 25.16 7.70
N LYS A 35 -5.69 26.48 7.51
CA LYS A 35 -6.88 27.22 7.09
C LYS A 35 -6.63 27.92 5.76
N VAL A 36 -7.61 27.82 4.85
CA VAL A 36 -7.69 28.63 3.63
C VAL A 36 -8.91 29.53 3.77
N LEU A 37 -8.73 30.83 3.53
CA LEU A 37 -9.84 31.79 3.59
C LEU A 37 -10.78 31.56 2.40
N VAL A 38 -12.05 31.32 2.68
CA VAL A 38 -13.07 31.16 1.62
C VAL A 38 -13.20 32.48 0.84
N GLY A 39 -13.14 32.36 -0.49
CA GLY A 39 -13.18 33.53 -1.39
C GLY A 39 -11.83 34.17 -1.70
N SER A 40 -10.73 33.69 -1.09
CA SER A 40 -9.39 34.15 -1.44
C SER A 40 -8.90 33.50 -2.73
N LYS A 41 -8.00 34.18 -3.43
CA LYS A 41 -7.13 33.62 -4.45
C LYS A 41 -5.74 33.47 -3.82
N VAL A 42 -5.24 32.26 -3.87
CA VAL A 42 -3.94 31.91 -3.26
C VAL A 42 -3.00 31.48 -4.37
N ASP A 43 -1.86 32.14 -4.48
CA ASP A 43 -0.83 31.76 -5.45
C ASP A 43 0.05 30.69 -4.84
N ILE A 44 0.34 29.63 -5.62
CA ILE A 44 1.10 28.45 -5.21
C ILE A 44 2.42 28.43 -5.97
N ASP A 45 3.53 28.42 -5.27
CA ASP A 45 4.87 28.48 -5.89
C ASP A 45 5.26 27.17 -6.57
N ARG A 46 4.82 26.04 -6.04
CA ARG A 46 5.23 24.73 -6.53
C ARG A 46 4.12 23.70 -6.46
N ILE A 47 3.89 23.03 -7.60
CA ILE A 47 3.06 21.83 -7.70
C ILE A 47 3.92 20.68 -8.25
N SER A 48 3.79 19.48 -7.65
CA SER A 48 4.32 18.23 -8.19
C SER A 48 3.19 17.26 -8.48
N TYR A 49 3.32 16.52 -9.58
CA TYR A 49 2.37 15.47 -9.98
C TYR A 49 3.06 14.13 -9.85
N GLU A 50 2.53 13.28 -8.99
CA GLU A 50 3.03 11.94 -8.75
C GLU A 50 1.94 10.92 -9.07
N VAL A 51 2.33 9.68 -9.38
CA VAL A 51 1.38 8.57 -9.48
C VAL A 51 1.39 7.80 -8.16
N GLY A 52 0.22 7.30 -7.76
CA GLY A 52 0.05 6.62 -6.49
C GLY A 52 -1.13 5.66 -6.51
N GLY A 53 -1.55 5.27 -5.31
CA GLY A 53 -2.55 4.23 -5.07
C GLY A 53 -1.91 2.87 -4.81
N GLY A 54 -2.46 2.13 -3.85
CA GLY A 54 -1.84 0.89 -3.37
C GLY A 54 -1.54 -0.14 -4.46
N GLY A 55 -2.41 -0.25 -5.47
CA GLY A 55 -2.17 -1.12 -6.62
C GLY A 55 -0.99 -0.69 -7.48
N VAL A 56 -0.86 0.60 -7.76
CA VAL A 56 0.25 1.16 -8.56
C VAL A 56 1.56 1.06 -7.78
N ASN A 57 1.58 1.48 -6.51
CA ASN A 57 2.78 1.48 -5.67
C ASN A 57 3.38 0.07 -5.53
N SER A 58 2.52 -0.93 -5.31
CA SER A 58 2.95 -2.32 -5.20
C SER A 58 3.42 -2.91 -6.53
N ALA A 59 2.75 -2.63 -7.65
CA ALA A 59 3.18 -3.07 -8.97
C ALA A 59 4.58 -2.54 -9.31
N ILE A 60 4.86 -1.25 -9.03
CA ILE A 60 6.19 -0.65 -9.22
C ILE A 60 7.23 -1.35 -8.35
N THR A 61 6.90 -1.67 -7.08
CA THR A 61 7.81 -2.41 -6.22
C THR A 61 8.17 -3.78 -6.82
N PHE A 62 7.19 -4.52 -7.32
CA PHE A 62 7.44 -5.84 -7.90
C PHE A 62 8.30 -5.76 -9.15
N ALA A 63 8.00 -4.84 -10.06
CA ALA A 63 8.78 -4.66 -11.30
C ALA A 63 10.23 -4.29 -11.00
N ARG A 64 10.48 -3.30 -10.13
CA ARG A 64 11.84 -2.88 -9.73
C ARG A 64 12.63 -3.96 -9.02
N ASN A 65 11.95 -4.96 -8.44
CA ASN A 65 12.58 -6.11 -7.79
C ASN A 65 12.67 -7.35 -8.70
N GLY A 66 12.48 -7.19 -10.01
CA GLY A 66 12.73 -8.23 -11.02
C GLY A 66 11.63 -9.27 -11.13
N HIS A 67 10.41 -8.96 -10.73
CA HIS A 67 9.22 -9.78 -10.94
C HIS A 67 8.47 -9.37 -12.21
N GLU A 68 7.74 -10.30 -12.81
CA GLU A 68 6.75 -9.98 -13.82
C GLU A 68 5.52 -9.38 -13.14
N ALA A 69 5.41 -8.05 -13.19
CA ALA A 69 4.32 -7.33 -12.53
C ALA A 69 3.16 -7.07 -13.51
N VAL A 70 1.94 -7.36 -13.07
CA VAL A 70 0.70 -7.05 -13.79
C VAL A 70 -0.13 -6.14 -12.90
N PHE A 71 -0.61 -5.04 -13.43
CA PHE A 71 -1.51 -4.15 -12.70
C PHE A 71 -2.96 -4.37 -13.11
N MET A 72 -3.83 -4.64 -12.13
CA MET A 72 -5.27 -4.69 -12.27
C MET A 72 -5.92 -3.57 -11.44
N GLY A 73 -6.54 -2.62 -12.09
CA GLY A 73 -7.20 -1.49 -11.44
C GLY A 73 -8.02 -0.67 -12.42
N ASN A 74 -8.81 0.25 -11.90
CA ASN A 74 -9.68 1.10 -12.69
C ASN A 74 -9.13 2.53 -12.78
N ILE A 75 -9.08 3.06 -14.00
CA ILE A 75 -8.77 4.45 -14.31
C ILE A 75 -9.76 4.98 -15.34
N SER A 76 -9.60 6.22 -15.78
CA SER A 76 -10.36 6.79 -16.88
C SER A 76 -9.46 7.22 -18.03
N ARG A 77 -10.04 7.46 -19.21
CA ARG A 77 -9.32 7.99 -20.37
C ARG A 77 -9.17 9.52 -20.25
N ASP A 78 -8.50 9.95 -19.19
CA ASP A 78 -8.21 11.36 -18.89
C ASP A 78 -6.69 11.58 -18.72
N PRO A 79 -6.23 12.82 -18.54
CA PRO A 79 -4.80 13.11 -18.38
C PRO A 79 -4.15 12.36 -17.22
N ALA A 80 -4.85 12.20 -16.09
CA ALA A 80 -4.38 11.47 -14.92
C ALA A 80 -4.21 9.97 -15.20
N GLY A 81 -5.22 9.34 -15.82
CA GLY A 81 -5.14 7.93 -16.23
C GLY A 81 -4.03 7.68 -17.25
N THR A 82 -3.87 8.61 -18.22
CA THR A 82 -2.78 8.55 -19.20
C THR A 82 -1.42 8.64 -18.52
N ALA A 83 -1.25 9.50 -17.51
CA ALA A 83 -0.02 9.64 -16.76
C ALA A 83 0.31 8.35 -15.98
N ILE A 84 -0.70 7.73 -15.36
CA ILE A 84 -0.55 6.46 -14.63
C ILE A 84 -0.09 5.34 -15.58
N VAL A 85 -0.78 5.12 -16.72
CA VAL A 85 -0.39 4.08 -17.68
C VAL A 85 1.05 4.30 -18.15
N LYS A 86 1.41 5.52 -18.55
CA LYS A 86 2.78 5.83 -18.97
C LYS A 86 3.83 5.58 -17.88
N ALA A 87 3.47 5.81 -16.61
CA ALA A 87 4.39 5.52 -15.50
C ALA A 87 4.58 4.00 -15.32
N LEU A 88 3.50 3.22 -15.39
CA LEU A 88 3.54 1.76 -15.31
C LEU A 88 4.32 1.15 -16.50
N ASP A 89 4.07 1.63 -17.72
CA ASP A 89 4.78 1.16 -18.93
C ASP A 89 6.29 1.41 -18.86
N ARG A 90 6.73 2.55 -18.28
CA ARG A 90 8.17 2.86 -18.06
C ARG A 90 8.84 1.87 -17.09
N GLU A 91 8.09 1.33 -16.15
CA GLU A 91 8.57 0.32 -15.21
C GLU A 91 8.45 -1.11 -15.77
N GLY A 92 7.96 -1.27 -17.02
CA GLY A 92 7.76 -2.57 -17.67
C GLY A 92 6.62 -3.40 -17.07
N ILE A 93 5.63 -2.75 -16.49
CA ILE A 93 4.46 -3.40 -15.88
C ILE A 93 3.41 -3.66 -16.95
N ASP A 94 2.84 -4.86 -16.97
CA ASP A 94 1.73 -5.20 -17.87
C ASP A 94 0.46 -4.45 -17.45
N THR A 95 -0.02 -3.58 -18.34
CA THR A 95 -1.23 -2.76 -18.18
C THR A 95 -2.43 -3.27 -18.98
N SER A 96 -2.33 -4.45 -19.60
CA SER A 96 -3.39 -5.03 -20.45
C SER A 96 -4.70 -5.29 -19.70
N TYR A 97 -4.63 -5.39 -18.38
CA TYR A 97 -5.76 -5.65 -17.49
C TYR A 97 -6.25 -4.39 -16.75
N VAL A 98 -5.90 -3.23 -17.25
CA VAL A 98 -6.44 -1.95 -16.77
C VAL A 98 -7.83 -1.74 -17.34
N ASN A 99 -8.82 -1.49 -16.47
CA ASN A 99 -10.16 -1.13 -16.89
C ASN A 99 -10.31 0.40 -17.03
N PHE A 100 -10.84 0.84 -18.17
CA PHE A 100 -11.14 2.23 -18.44
C PHE A 100 -12.63 2.52 -18.22
N LEU A 101 -12.94 3.34 -17.21
CA LEU A 101 -14.32 3.74 -16.90
C LEU A 101 -14.67 5.08 -17.55
N GLU A 102 -15.56 5.08 -18.52
CA GLU A 102 -15.89 6.27 -19.34
C GLU A 102 -16.65 7.37 -18.58
N ARG A 103 -17.40 7.01 -17.52
CA ARG A 103 -18.27 7.95 -16.77
C ARG A 103 -17.68 8.38 -15.42
N LYS A 104 -16.40 8.15 -15.23
CA LYS A 104 -15.67 8.51 -14.01
C LYS A 104 -14.43 9.29 -14.40
N THR A 105 -13.88 10.05 -13.47
CA THR A 105 -12.50 10.56 -13.55
C THR A 105 -11.56 9.57 -12.94
N THR A 106 -10.30 9.57 -13.33
CA THR A 106 -9.25 8.85 -12.61
C THR A 106 -9.16 9.39 -11.17
N GLY A 107 -8.88 8.52 -10.21
CA GLY A 107 -8.71 8.91 -8.83
C GLY A 107 -7.61 9.98 -8.69
N THR A 108 -7.88 11.02 -7.90
CA THR A 108 -6.94 12.14 -7.72
C THR A 108 -6.92 12.55 -6.25
N SER A 109 -5.73 12.75 -5.70
CA SER A 109 -5.53 13.32 -4.37
C SER A 109 -4.85 14.67 -4.48
N ILE A 110 -5.24 15.62 -3.63
CA ILE A 110 -4.48 16.85 -3.38
C ILE A 110 -3.82 16.66 -2.02
N VAL A 111 -2.50 16.68 -2.01
CA VAL A 111 -1.67 16.49 -0.81
C VAL A 111 -1.09 17.85 -0.41
N LEU A 112 -1.55 18.36 0.70
CA LEU A 112 -1.03 19.57 1.33
C LEU A 112 0.06 19.14 2.31
N LEU A 113 1.33 19.41 1.97
CA LEU A 113 2.49 18.94 2.72
C LEU A 113 3.23 20.10 3.39
N ASP A 114 3.45 19.98 4.69
CA ASP A 114 4.42 20.80 5.41
C ASP A 114 5.78 20.11 5.40
N SER A 115 6.73 20.65 4.64
CA SER A 115 8.08 20.05 4.51
C SER A 115 8.93 20.15 5.78
N LYS A 116 8.54 21.00 6.74
CA LYS A 116 9.25 21.18 8.00
C LYS A 116 8.93 20.05 9.00
N SER A 117 7.64 19.72 9.13
CA SER A 117 7.17 18.65 10.02
C SER A 117 7.04 17.29 9.32
N GLY A 118 6.90 17.26 7.98
CA GLY A 118 6.54 16.07 7.22
C GLY A 118 5.07 15.68 7.34
N GLU A 119 4.27 16.49 8.05
CA GLU A 119 2.83 16.28 8.21
C GLU A 119 2.07 16.68 6.94
N ARG A 120 0.97 16.01 6.69
CA ARG A 120 0.18 16.22 5.49
C ARG A 120 -1.31 16.08 5.70
N THR A 121 -2.06 16.83 4.92
CA THR A 121 -3.51 16.62 4.74
C THR A 121 -3.78 16.16 3.32
N ILE A 122 -4.57 15.11 3.16
CA ILE A 122 -4.88 14.53 1.85
C ILE A 122 -6.37 14.69 1.58
N LEU A 123 -6.70 15.42 0.51
CA LEU A 123 -8.05 15.53 -0.04
C LEU A 123 -8.16 14.57 -1.22
N THR A 124 -8.92 13.48 -1.09
CA THR A 124 -8.96 12.44 -2.12
C THR A 124 -10.33 12.32 -2.78
N CYS A 125 -10.35 12.42 -4.10
CA CYS A 125 -11.45 11.97 -4.95
C CYS A 125 -11.07 10.62 -5.57
N ARG A 126 -11.76 9.55 -5.18
CA ARG A 126 -11.42 8.18 -5.62
C ARG A 126 -11.75 7.89 -7.08
N GLY A 127 -12.73 8.59 -7.66
CA GLY A 127 -13.07 8.46 -9.07
C GLY A 127 -13.30 7.02 -9.52
N ALA A 128 -12.56 6.58 -10.53
CA ALA A 128 -12.63 5.23 -11.07
C ALA A 128 -12.22 4.15 -10.05
N SER A 129 -11.30 4.47 -9.12
CA SER A 129 -10.83 3.56 -8.07
C SER A 129 -11.84 3.32 -6.93
N GLU A 130 -13.06 3.84 -7.04
CA GLU A 130 -14.16 3.53 -6.11
C GLU A 130 -14.87 2.20 -6.45
N GLN A 131 -14.62 1.60 -7.61
CA GLN A 131 -15.32 0.41 -8.11
C GLN A 131 -14.31 -0.65 -8.56
N PHE A 132 -14.59 -1.92 -8.27
CA PHE A 132 -13.72 -3.04 -8.66
C PHE A 132 -14.50 -4.25 -9.23
N GLY A 133 -15.83 -4.21 -9.28
CA GLY A 133 -16.67 -5.31 -9.72
C GLY A 133 -16.54 -5.72 -11.20
N ASN A 134 -15.74 -4.99 -11.99
CA ASN A 134 -15.65 -5.21 -13.46
C ASN A 134 -14.59 -6.27 -13.85
N PHE A 135 -13.82 -6.78 -12.88
CA PHE A 135 -12.80 -7.79 -13.14
C PHE A 135 -13.38 -9.19 -13.12
N SER A 136 -12.86 -10.04 -13.98
CA SER A 136 -13.25 -11.44 -14.11
C SER A 136 -12.15 -12.34 -13.51
N GLU A 137 -12.54 -13.40 -12.83
CA GLU A 137 -11.63 -14.44 -12.36
C GLU A 137 -10.92 -15.15 -13.51
N LYS A 138 -11.51 -15.14 -14.70
CA LYS A 138 -10.88 -15.68 -15.92
C LYS A 138 -9.65 -14.89 -16.35
N ASP A 139 -9.54 -13.62 -15.95
CA ASP A 139 -8.33 -12.84 -16.20
C ASP A 139 -7.14 -13.46 -15.48
N LEU A 140 -7.34 -14.07 -14.29
CA LEU A 140 -6.29 -14.80 -13.59
C LEU A 140 -5.83 -16.06 -14.33
N ASP A 141 -6.70 -16.74 -15.08
CA ASP A 141 -6.27 -17.87 -15.93
C ASP A 141 -5.39 -17.41 -17.09
N LEU A 142 -5.70 -16.25 -17.68
CA LEU A 142 -4.91 -15.68 -18.78
C LEU A 142 -3.55 -15.17 -18.31
N ILE A 143 -3.51 -14.55 -17.14
CA ILE A 143 -2.29 -14.04 -16.52
C ILE A 143 -1.44 -15.19 -15.97
N SER A 144 -2.08 -16.21 -15.39
CA SER A 144 -1.44 -17.33 -14.68
C SER A 144 -0.41 -16.86 -13.64
N PRO A 145 -0.81 -16.06 -12.62
CA PRO A 145 0.12 -15.50 -11.65
C PRO A 145 0.51 -16.52 -10.58
N ASP A 146 1.71 -16.34 -10.01
CA ASP A 146 2.13 -17.05 -8.81
C ASP A 146 1.49 -16.43 -7.55
N TRP A 147 1.33 -15.11 -7.57
CA TRP A 147 0.80 -14.33 -6.45
C TRP A 147 -0.24 -13.30 -6.88
N LEU A 148 -1.25 -13.16 -6.06
CA LEU A 148 -2.21 -12.05 -6.08
C LEU A 148 -1.94 -11.15 -4.86
N TYR A 149 -1.46 -9.94 -5.10
CA TYR A 149 -1.32 -8.91 -4.07
C TYR A 149 -2.54 -8.00 -4.14
N VAL A 150 -3.34 -7.99 -3.09
CA VAL A 150 -4.59 -7.22 -3.05
C VAL A 150 -4.49 -6.15 -1.98
N THR A 151 -4.65 -4.90 -2.41
CA THR A 151 -4.88 -3.78 -1.49
C THR A 151 -6.38 -3.55 -1.31
N THR A 152 -6.79 -2.38 -0.82
CA THR A 152 -8.22 -2.08 -0.67
C THR A 152 -8.96 -2.11 -2.02
N LEU A 153 -10.09 -2.80 -2.06
CA LEU A 153 -11.10 -2.74 -3.11
C LEU A 153 -12.33 -1.92 -2.68
N ARG A 154 -12.15 -1.02 -1.75
CA ARG A 154 -13.17 -0.08 -1.26
C ARG A 154 -14.40 -0.75 -0.63
N GLY A 155 -14.18 -1.90 0.00
CA GLY A 155 -15.24 -2.66 0.67
C GLY A 155 -16.09 -3.51 -0.30
N ASP A 156 -15.64 -3.73 -1.53
CA ASP A 156 -16.27 -4.67 -2.46
C ASP A 156 -15.97 -6.13 -2.02
N MET A 157 -16.66 -6.54 -0.95
CA MET A 157 -16.47 -7.86 -0.32
C MET A 157 -16.84 -9.00 -1.25
N ASP A 158 -17.79 -8.78 -2.17
CA ASP A 158 -18.21 -9.81 -3.14
C ASP A 158 -17.10 -10.08 -4.14
N THR A 159 -16.46 -9.03 -4.67
CA THR A 159 -15.30 -9.18 -5.55
C THR A 159 -14.12 -9.82 -4.82
N LEU A 160 -13.81 -9.39 -3.59
CA LEU A 160 -12.76 -10.01 -2.77
C LEU A 160 -13.01 -11.51 -2.59
N LYS A 161 -14.23 -11.89 -2.18
CA LYS A 161 -14.60 -13.29 -1.95
C LYS A 161 -14.47 -14.14 -3.21
N ARG A 162 -14.95 -13.63 -4.36
CA ARG A 162 -14.86 -14.33 -5.66
C ARG A 162 -13.38 -14.55 -6.05
N PHE A 163 -12.58 -13.50 -6.02
CA PHE A 163 -11.16 -13.56 -6.39
C PHE A 163 -10.35 -14.44 -5.45
N PHE A 164 -10.54 -14.30 -4.13
CA PHE A 164 -9.78 -15.08 -3.15
C PHE A 164 -10.09 -16.57 -3.25
N LYS A 165 -11.38 -16.92 -3.29
CA LYS A 165 -11.79 -18.32 -3.46
C LYS A 165 -11.28 -18.91 -4.77
N TYR A 166 -11.33 -18.12 -5.86
CA TYR A 166 -10.86 -18.59 -7.15
C TYR A 166 -9.34 -18.79 -7.16
N ALA A 167 -8.58 -17.81 -6.72
CA ALA A 167 -7.12 -17.86 -6.63
C ALA A 167 -6.66 -19.05 -5.75
N HIS A 168 -7.26 -19.21 -4.57
CA HIS A 168 -6.97 -20.32 -3.66
C HIS A 168 -7.20 -21.68 -4.34
N ASN A 169 -8.33 -21.87 -5.02
CA ASN A 169 -8.64 -23.10 -5.72
C ASN A 169 -7.70 -23.41 -6.88
N LYS A 170 -7.05 -22.40 -7.45
CA LYS A 170 -6.04 -22.51 -8.51
C LYS A 170 -4.61 -22.64 -7.97
N GLY A 171 -4.41 -22.59 -6.66
CA GLY A 171 -3.10 -22.61 -6.03
C GLY A 171 -2.31 -21.30 -6.18
N ILE A 172 -2.97 -20.21 -6.58
CA ILE A 172 -2.41 -18.86 -6.62
C ILE A 172 -2.35 -18.34 -5.18
N LYS A 173 -1.18 -17.92 -4.72
CA LYS A 173 -0.99 -17.39 -3.37
C LYS A 173 -1.52 -15.97 -3.25
N ILE A 174 -2.01 -15.63 -2.08
CA ILE A 174 -2.66 -14.33 -1.82
C ILE A 174 -1.95 -13.60 -0.68
N MET A 175 -1.51 -12.38 -0.96
CA MET A 175 -1.19 -11.41 0.09
C MET A 175 -2.26 -10.32 0.11
N PHE A 176 -2.83 -10.07 1.29
CA PHE A 176 -3.92 -9.12 1.48
C PHE A 176 -3.54 -7.99 2.42
N ASN A 177 -3.78 -6.76 1.96
CA ASN A 177 -3.66 -5.54 2.75
C ASN A 177 -5.02 -4.80 2.75
N PRO A 178 -5.95 -5.13 3.66
CA PRO A 178 -7.28 -4.53 3.71
C PRO A 178 -7.21 -3.03 3.99
N GLY A 179 -8.13 -2.28 3.42
CA GLY A 179 -8.29 -0.86 3.72
C GLY A 179 -9.41 -0.60 4.74
N VAL A 180 -9.64 0.68 4.98
CA VAL A 180 -10.62 1.13 6.00
C VAL A 180 -12.02 0.58 5.75
N ARG A 181 -12.47 0.53 4.48
CA ARG A 181 -13.82 0.08 4.12
C ARG A 181 -14.04 -1.43 4.30
N GLU A 182 -13.02 -2.24 3.99
CA GLU A 182 -13.06 -3.68 4.29
C GLU A 182 -13.18 -3.91 5.79
N LEU A 183 -12.44 -3.11 6.58
CA LEU A 183 -12.42 -3.19 8.04
C LEU A 183 -13.67 -2.64 8.75
N GLU A 184 -14.62 -2.07 8.02
CA GLU A 184 -15.99 -1.82 8.52
C GLU A 184 -16.77 -3.12 8.71
N ASN A 185 -16.34 -4.22 8.04
CA ASN A 185 -16.91 -5.55 8.13
C ASN A 185 -15.90 -6.60 8.64
N PRO A 186 -15.38 -6.47 9.85
CA PRO A 186 -14.24 -7.27 10.33
C PRO A 186 -14.53 -8.78 10.33
N ARG A 187 -15.78 -9.20 10.58
CA ARG A 187 -16.16 -10.61 10.56
C ARG A 187 -16.05 -11.23 9.16
N GLU A 188 -16.37 -10.47 8.12
CA GLU A 188 -16.22 -10.92 6.74
C GLU A 188 -14.76 -10.96 6.32
N VAL A 189 -13.96 -9.95 6.71
CA VAL A 189 -12.51 -9.96 6.49
C VAL A 189 -11.90 -11.21 7.14
N LEU A 190 -12.20 -11.50 8.41
CA LEU A 190 -11.69 -12.70 9.10
C LEU A 190 -12.05 -14.00 8.37
N ARG A 191 -13.26 -14.10 7.78
CA ARG A 191 -13.65 -15.26 6.97
C ARG A 191 -12.84 -15.38 5.67
N LEU A 192 -12.47 -14.24 5.07
CA LEU A 192 -11.65 -14.25 3.85
C LEU A 192 -10.22 -14.70 4.11
N LEU A 193 -9.72 -14.57 5.36
CA LEU A 193 -8.36 -14.98 5.71
C LEU A 193 -8.12 -16.49 5.54
N GLU A 194 -9.15 -17.32 5.45
CA GLU A 194 -8.99 -18.75 5.11
C GLU A 194 -8.34 -18.99 3.74
N TYR A 195 -8.44 -18.01 2.82
CA TYR A 195 -7.86 -18.07 1.48
C TYR A 195 -6.51 -17.34 1.37
N VAL A 196 -6.09 -16.63 2.43
CA VAL A 196 -4.95 -15.70 2.42
C VAL A 196 -3.70 -16.37 2.95
N ASP A 197 -2.59 -16.24 2.22
CA ASP A 197 -1.27 -16.73 2.66
C ASP A 197 -0.53 -15.73 3.54
N VAL A 198 -0.68 -14.42 3.25
CA VAL A 198 -0.02 -13.33 3.98
C VAL A 198 -1.01 -12.21 4.26
N LEU A 199 -1.19 -11.86 5.53
CA LEU A 199 -1.93 -10.67 5.96
C LEU A 199 -0.95 -9.56 6.33
N ASN A 200 -1.14 -8.36 5.75
CA ASN A 200 -0.40 -7.15 6.12
C ASN A 200 -1.37 -6.08 6.60
N VAL A 201 -1.24 -5.67 7.86
CA VAL A 201 -2.08 -4.64 8.49
C VAL A 201 -1.22 -3.74 9.37
N ASN A 202 -1.71 -2.54 9.68
CA ASN A 202 -1.14 -1.76 10.77
C ASN A 202 -1.85 -2.07 12.10
N LYS A 203 -1.29 -1.57 13.21
CA LYS A 203 -1.84 -1.79 14.56
C LYS A 203 -3.29 -1.37 14.71
N SER A 204 -3.68 -0.22 14.14
CA SER A 204 -5.06 0.27 14.23
C SER A 204 -6.02 -0.58 13.40
N GLU A 205 -5.56 -1.15 12.32
CA GLU A 205 -6.32 -2.09 11.47
C GLU A 205 -6.45 -3.45 12.16
N ALA A 206 -5.36 -3.97 12.76
CA ALA A 206 -5.40 -5.20 13.55
C ALA A 206 -6.38 -5.09 14.72
N ALA A 207 -6.42 -3.97 15.42
CA ALA A 207 -7.36 -3.69 16.52
C ALA A 207 -8.84 -3.67 16.08
N LYS A 208 -9.14 -3.45 14.81
CA LYS A 208 -10.50 -3.57 14.26
C LYS A 208 -10.88 -5.03 13.99
N LEU A 209 -9.91 -5.88 13.69
CA LEU A 209 -10.14 -7.29 13.36
C LEU A 209 -10.28 -8.17 14.60
N VAL A 210 -9.39 -7.99 15.57
CA VAL A 210 -9.31 -8.86 16.74
C VAL A 210 -9.07 -8.06 18.03
N PRO A 211 -9.46 -8.58 19.21
CA PRO A 211 -9.17 -7.94 20.48
C PRO A 211 -7.67 -7.96 20.78
N GLY A 212 -7.20 -7.00 21.58
CA GLY A 212 -5.80 -6.89 22.02
C GLY A 212 -5.43 -5.44 22.36
N ALA A 213 -4.30 -5.25 23.02
CA ALA A 213 -3.69 -3.97 23.32
C ALA A 213 -2.25 -3.89 22.79
N MET A 214 -1.54 -5.02 22.78
CA MET A 214 -0.17 -5.15 22.30
C MET A 214 -0.11 -5.87 20.95
N LEU A 215 0.92 -5.57 20.17
CA LEU A 215 1.13 -6.18 18.85
C LEU A 215 1.16 -7.71 18.90
N ILE A 216 1.78 -8.26 19.94
CA ILE A 216 1.89 -9.72 20.11
C ILE A 216 0.52 -10.38 20.36
N GLU A 217 -0.40 -9.72 21.05
CA GLU A 217 -1.75 -10.22 21.29
C GLU A 217 -2.55 -10.26 19.98
N PHE A 218 -2.48 -9.18 19.18
CA PHE A 218 -3.08 -9.17 17.84
C PHE A 218 -2.54 -10.30 16.97
N LEU A 219 -1.22 -10.51 16.98
CA LEU A 219 -0.58 -11.55 16.20
C LEU A 219 -1.09 -12.94 16.60
N TYR A 220 -1.16 -13.25 17.89
CA TYR A 220 -1.66 -14.54 18.36
C TYR A 220 -3.14 -14.76 18.00
N HIS A 221 -3.98 -13.74 18.11
CA HIS A 221 -5.37 -13.85 17.71
C HIS A 221 -5.53 -14.06 16.20
N LEU A 222 -4.76 -13.35 15.38
CA LEU A 222 -4.79 -13.48 13.91
C LEU A 222 -4.18 -14.80 13.43
N ALA A 223 -3.26 -15.41 14.18
CA ALA A 223 -2.65 -16.69 13.85
C ALA A 223 -3.66 -17.86 13.78
N GLY A 224 -4.85 -17.70 14.36
CA GLY A 224 -5.96 -18.63 14.19
C GLY A 224 -6.63 -18.57 12.82
N TYR A 225 -6.33 -17.59 12.00
CA TYR A 225 -6.97 -17.35 10.69
C TYR A 225 -6.00 -17.42 9.51
N VAL A 226 -4.75 -17.01 9.69
CA VAL A 226 -3.76 -16.91 8.61
C VAL A 226 -2.35 -17.22 9.14
N ASN A 227 -1.53 -17.91 8.33
CA ASN A 227 -0.21 -18.39 8.78
C ASN A 227 0.85 -17.28 8.84
N THR A 228 0.87 -16.39 7.85
CA THR A 228 1.87 -15.31 7.80
C THR A 228 1.19 -13.97 8.07
N ILE A 229 1.65 -13.28 9.12
CA ILE A 229 1.03 -12.04 9.60
C ILE A 229 2.12 -10.99 9.75
N ILE A 230 1.83 -9.79 9.29
CA ILE A 230 2.67 -8.61 9.47
C ILE A 230 1.81 -7.52 10.08
N ILE A 231 2.25 -6.97 11.22
CA ILE A 231 1.57 -5.86 11.89
C ILE A 231 2.57 -4.73 12.07
N THR A 232 2.39 -3.63 11.34
CA THR A 232 3.22 -2.42 11.42
C THR A 232 2.67 -1.43 12.45
N ASP A 233 3.56 -0.66 13.11
CA ASP A 233 3.21 0.41 14.06
C ASP A 233 3.97 1.72 13.74
N GLY A 234 4.01 2.09 12.48
CA GLY A 234 4.64 3.30 11.99
C GLY A 234 6.08 3.44 12.46
N GLY A 235 6.41 4.56 13.11
CA GLY A 235 7.75 4.83 13.66
C GLY A 235 8.20 3.89 14.78
N MET A 236 7.32 3.05 15.31
CA MET A 236 7.65 2.05 16.33
C MET A 236 8.05 0.69 15.73
N GLY A 237 8.08 0.56 14.38
CA GLY A 237 8.40 -0.69 13.70
C GLY A 237 7.21 -1.63 13.61
N GLY A 238 7.29 -2.83 14.19
CA GLY A 238 6.18 -3.78 14.12
C GLY A 238 6.55 -5.18 14.59
N ILE A 239 5.61 -6.11 14.37
CA ILE A 239 5.77 -7.54 14.64
C ILE A 239 5.34 -8.35 13.43
N ALA A 240 5.99 -9.48 13.19
CA ALA A 240 5.57 -10.40 12.15
C ALA A 240 5.74 -11.85 12.60
N GLY A 241 4.80 -12.69 12.18
CA GLY A 241 4.80 -14.12 12.44
C GLY A 241 4.64 -14.95 11.18
N ASN A 242 5.32 -16.10 11.12
CA ASN A 242 5.16 -17.11 10.09
C ASN A 242 5.26 -18.50 10.74
N GLY A 243 4.13 -19.03 11.17
CA GLY A 243 4.11 -20.23 12.01
C GLY A 243 4.90 -20.03 13.29
N PRO A 244 5.96 -20.83 13.54
CA PRO A 244 6.76 -20.75 14.78
C PRO A 244 7.76 -19.58 14.79
N GLU A 245 7.98 -18.91 13.67
CA GLU A 245 8.90 -17.79 13.59
C GLU A 245 8.18 -16.48 13.88
N ILE A 246 8.55 -15.82 14.97
CA ILE A 246 8.03 -14.50 15.34
C ILE A 246 9.21 -13.54 15.45
N TYR A 247 9.09 -12.38 14.79
CA TYR A 247 10.08 -11.31 14.83
C TYR A 247 9.42 -9.99 15.22
N GLN A 248 10.04 -9.31 16.17
CA GLN A 248 9.82 -7.89 16.38
C GLN A 248 10.87 -7.13 15.59
N PHE A 249 10.47 -6.11 14.83
CA PHE A 249 11.35 -5.30 14.00
C PHE A 249 11.18 -3.82 14.28
N GLY A 250 12.30 -3.09 14.24
CA GLY A 250 12.36 -1.64 14.39
C GLY A 250 12.33 -0.90 13.06
N ILE A 251 12.62 0.39 13.11
CA ILE A 251 12.75 1.29 11.95
C ILE A 251 14.20 1.72 11.73
N TYR A 252 14.54 2.41 10.62
CA TYR A 252 15.80 3.13 10.42
C TYR A 252 15.64 4.54 10.98
N GLU A 253 16.33 4.83 12.08
CA GLU A 253 16.20 6.08 12.84
C GLU A 253 16.98 7.26 12.23
N ASP A 254 18.00 6.97 11.40
CA ASP A 254 18.95 7.95 10.88
C ASP A 254 18.48 8.69 9.61
N VAL A 255 17.16 8.69 9.34
CA VAL A 255 16.61 9.28 8.13
C VAL A 255 15.66 10.43 8.43
N LYS A 256 15.78 11.50 7.64
CA LYS A 256 14.81 12.59 7.69
C LYS A 256 13.59 12.23 6.85
N MET A 257 12.45 12.04 7.51
CA MET A 257 11.16 11.85 6.84
C MET A 257 10.79 13.12 6.06
N LYS A 258 10.40 12.96 4.79
CA LYS A 258 9.86 14.02 3.95
C LYS A 258 8.36 13.85 3.71
N ASP A 259 7.93 12.62 3.48
CA ASP A 259 6.54 12.28 3.18
C ASP A 259 6.27 10.84 3.60
N ALA A 260 5.33 10.60 4.50
CA ALA A 260 4.98 9.26 4.95
C ALA A 260 3.98 8.52 4.02
N THR A 261 3.62 9.15 2.87
CA THR A 261 2.68 8.54 1.92
C THR A 261 3.29 7.29 1.28
N GLY A 262 2.51 6.20 1.25
CA GLY A 262 2.93 4.95 0.63
C GLY A 262 3.88 4.08 1.46
N ALA A 263 4.26 4.47 2.69
CA ALA A 263 5.14 3.66 3.55
C ALA A 263 4.59 2.25 3.80
N GLY A 264 3.28 2.12 4.07
CA GLY A 264 2.61 0.83 4.26
C GLY A 264 2.61 -0.02 2.99
N ASP A 265 2.31 0.59 1.83
CA ASP A 265 2.36 -0.08 0.53
C ASP A 265 3.78 -0.57 0.22
N ALA A 266 4.79 0.29 0.47
CA ALA A 266 6.20 -0.03 0.25
C ALA A 266 6.69 -1.14 1.18
N PHE A 267 6.22 -1.18 2.45
CA PHE A 267 6.54 -2.25 3.37
C PHE A 267 5.94 -3.59 2.88
N GLY A 268 4.62 -3.63 2.68
CA GLY A 268 3.93 -4.86 2.28
C GLY A 268 4.41 -5.41 0.94
N SER A 269 4.51 -4.55 -0.10
CA SER A 269 4.99 -4.97 -1.40
C SER A 269 6.47 -5.35 -1.40
N GLY A 270 7.31 -4.62 -0.63
CA GLY A 270 8.72 -4.95 -0.44
C GLY A 270 8.93 -6.30 0.24
N PHE A 271 8.11 -6.61 1.26
CA PHE A 271 8.11 -7.94 1.87
C PHE A 271 7.80 -9.02 0.82
N LEU A 272 6.66 -8.87 0.11
CA LEU A 272 6.25 -9.88 -0.87
C LEU A 272 7.29 -10.04 -1.99
N ALA A 273 7.87 -8.95 -2.48
CA ALA A 273 8.89 -9.03 -3.53
C ALA A 273 10.06 -9.96 -3.16
N LYS A 274 10.52 -9.93 -1.91
CA LYS A 274 11.59 -10.81 -1.47
C LYS A 274 11.09 -12.20 -1.08
N PHE A 275 9.93 -12.29 -0.46
CA PHE A 275 9.34 -13.55 -0.05
C PHE A 275 8.95 -14.42 -1.26
N ALA A 276 8.35 -13.83 -2.29
CA ALA A 276 8.03 -14.48 -3.55
C ALA A 276 9.28 -14.89 -4.36
N ALA A 277 10.41 -14.21 -4.16
CA ALA A 277 11.70 -14.61 -4.71
C ALA A 277 12.39 -15.76 -3.93
N GLY A 278 11.74 -16.33 -2.91
CA GLY A 278 12.25 -17.43 -2.10
C GLY A 278 13.27 -17.00 -1.04
N ARG A 279 13.34 -15.72 -0.69
CA ARG A 279 14.17 -15.26 0.42
C ARG A 279 13.55 -15.67 1.76
N SER A 280 14.38 -15.78 2.79
CA SER A 280 13.90 -16.13 4.14
C SER A 280 12.92 -15.09 4.66
N PHE A 281 12.00 -15.50 5.55
CA PHE A 281 11.05 -14.62 6.20
C PHE A 281 11.73 -13.40 6.82
N ARG A 282 12.80 -13.63 7.60
CA ARG A 282 13.61 -12.57 8.20
C ARG A 282 14.20 -11.61 7.17
N SER A 283 14.81 -12.12 6.09
CA SER A 283 15.41 -11.28 5.05
C SER A 283 14.38 -10.44 4.32
N SER A 284 13.17 -10.99 4.10
CA SER A 284 12.06 -10.27 3.48
C SER A 284 11.56 -9.11 4.36
N LEU A 285 11.52 -9.29 5.67
CA LEU A 285 11.19 -8.22 6.64
C LEU A 285 12.25 -7.11 6.67
N VAL A 286 13.55 -7.47 6.59
CA VAL A 286 14.65 -6.47 6.51
C VAL A 286 14.46 -5.59 5.28
N PHE A 287 14.26 -6.21 4.12
CA PHE A 287 14.03 -5.45 2.89
C PHE A 287 12.75 -4.60 2.94
N ALA A 288 11.65 -5.14 3.45
CA ALA A 288 10.40 -4.42 3.61
C ALA A 288 10.58 -3.12 4.42
N SER A 289 11.28 -3.22 5.55
CA SER A 289 11.58 -2.07 6.40
C SER A 289 12.48 -1.05 5.70
N ALA A 290 13.50 -1.50 4.96
CA ALA A 290 14.38 -0.63 4.19
C ALA A 290 13.62 0.09 3.07
N ASN A 291 12.76 -0.64 2.34
CA ASN A 291 11.95 -0.10 1.26
C ASN A 291 10.98 0.99 1.76
N ALA A 292 10.26 0.71 2.85
CA ALA A 292 9.39 1.69 3.50
C ALA A 292 10.17 2.93 3.96
N THR A 293 11.33 2.73 4.58
CA THR A 293 12.20 3.84 5.01
C THR A 293 12.69 4.67 3.82
N SER A 294 13.11 4.05 2.73
CA SER A 294 13.55 4.76 1.52
C SER A 294 12.43 5.62 0.94
N VAL A 295 11.20 5.09 0.88
CA VAL A 295 10.03 5.81 0.36
C VAL A 295 9.77 7.08 1.15
N ILE A 296 9.77 7.04 2.48
CA ILE A 296 9.48 8.22 3.31
C ILE A 296 10.54 9.32 3.24
N THR A 297 11.71 9.06 2.66
CA THR A 297 12.76 10.08 2.43
C THR A 297 12.56 10.89 1.15
N LYS A 298 11.60 10.51 0.32
CA LYS A 298 11.29 11.14 -0.98
C LYS A 298 9.88 11.72 -0.96
N LEU A 299 9.58 12.57 -1.94
CA LEU A 299 8.23 13.03 -2.21
C LEU A 299 7.53 11.98 -3.09
N GLY A 300 6.29 11.64 -2.73
CA GLY A 300 5.49 10.65 -3.46
C GLY A 300 5.71 9.21 -3.01
N ALA A 301 4.70 8.38 -3.22
CA ALA A 301 4.60 7.04 -2.65
C ALA A 301 5.52 5.99 -3.31
N ASN A 302 6.14 6.28 -4.46
CA ASN A 302 6.93 5.32 -5.22
C ASN A 302 8.32 5.82 -5.64
N SER A 303 8.62 7.11 -5.45
CA SER A 303 9.91 7.71 -5.85
C SER A 303 11.11 7.12 -5.09
N GLY A 304 10.90 6.61 -3.88
CA GLY A 304 11.93 5.99 -3.05
C GLY A 304 11.95 4.46 -3.07
N ILE A 305 11.14 3.80 -3.90
CA ILE A 305 11.10 2.33 -3.97
C ILE A 305 12.46 1.79 -4.40
N LEU A 306 13.00 0.85 -3.60
CA LEU A 306 14.29 0.21 -3.82
C LEU A 306 14.25 -0.80 -4.97
N THR A 307 15.39 -0.99 -5.64
CA THR A 307 15.56 -1.93 -6.76
C THR A 307 15.98 -3.34 -6.32
N GLY A 308 16.31 -3.49 -5.03
CA GLY A 308 16.71 -4.77 -4.46
C GLY A 308 18.19 -5.12 -4.63
N HIS A 309 19.00 -4.21 -5.15
CA HIS A 309 20.45 -4.31 -5.30
C HIS A 309 21.22 -3.50 -4.24
N GLU A 310 20.48 -2.81 -3.37
CA GLU A 310 21.05 -1.97 -2.34
C GLU A 310 21.70 -2.80 -1.23
N ASP A 311 22.83 -2.34 -0.74
CA ASP A 311 23.47 -2.90 0.45
C ASP A 311 22.73 -2.40 1.70
N LEU A 312 22.01 -3.31 2.36
CA LEU A 312 21.16 -2.99 3.49
C LEU A 312 21.89 -3.20 4.80
N HIS A 313 21.99 -2.16 5.59
CA HIS A 313 22.52 -2.29 6.95
C HIS A 313 21.66 -3.21 7.82
N PRO A 314 22.31 -3.96 8.76
CA PRO A 314 21.59 -4.75 9.76
C PRO A 314 20.61 -3.88 10.55
N ARG A 315 19.45 -4.45 10.87
CA ARG A 315 18.42 -3.78 11.66
C ARG A 315 18.21 -4.41 13.00
N PRO A 316 17.75 -3.63 14.00
CA PRO A 316 17.19 -4.23 15.19
C PRO A 316 16.02 -5.14 14.79
N MET A 317 16.27 -6.43 14.90
CA MET A 317 15.28 -7.47 14.67
C MET A 317 15.50 -8.55 15.69
N GLN A 318 14.53 -8.72 16.57
CA GLN A 318 14.55 -9.70 17.63
C GLN A 318 13.62 -10.86 17.27
N LYS A 319 14.12 -12.07 17.32
CA LYS A 319 13.30 -13.28 17.29
C LYS A 319 12.71 -13.47 18.68
N LEU A 320 11.39 -13.64 18.77
CA LEU A 320 10.64 -13.86 20.00
C LEU A 320 10.43 -15.35 20.26
#